data_a71ca88eccb1491605ab7a5fd6c02ea7
#
_entry.id   a71ca88eccb1491605ab7a5fd6c02ea7
#
_cell.length_a   1.000
_cell.length_b   1.000
_cell.length_c   1.000
_cell.angle_alpha   90.00
_cell.angle_beta   90.00
_cell.angle_gamma   90.00
#
_symmetry.space_group_name_H-M   'P 1'
#
loop_
_entity.id
_entity.type
_entity.pdbx_description
1 polymer ?
#
loop_
_entity_poly.entity_id
_entity_poly.type
_entity_poly.pdbx_seq_one_letter_code
_entity_poly.pdbx_strand_id
1 'polypeptide(L)'
;MTVVIWVISMLCYALIGKLRKYPISTALKRNPSPPIMFAIVTAFAFGSRFLVSVYYSLSTNITVLDESIKMAESSLPDMATPSQLVLALLCSIVIAPYFEEILFRGMIMDELLKIMRPWIAIIIQAIAFGVMHGVLFQSIFAFVIGIALGFIYYRTKNIRIAVFFHCMFNFSAIFMQENLPPSGLILYSVAGVILCGLSVSHICLNVKKDSWF
;
A
#
# COMPACT_ATOMS: atom_id res chain seq x y z
N MET A 1 11.54 1.99 17.32
CA MET A 1 11.73 3.12 16.36
C MET A 1 10.43 3.45 15.59
N THR A 2 9.67 2.48 15.14
CA THR A 2 8.45 2.65 14.34
C THR A 2 7.37 3.53 15.00
N VAL A 3 7.03 3.30 16.27
CA VAL A 3 5.99 4.07 17.00
C VAL A 3 6.33 5.56 17.12
N VAL A 4 7.60 5.91 17.31
CA VAL A 4 8.04 7.31 17.42
C VAL A 4 7.86 8.03 16.06
N ILE A 5 8.20 7.37 14.97
CA ILE A 5 8.00 7.91 13.61
C ILE A 5 6.51 8.14 13.35
N TRP A 6 5.65 7.22 13.76
CA TRP A 6 4.19 7.35 13.66
C TRP A 6 3.64 8.52 14.47
N VAL A 7 4.08 8.67 15.71
CA VAL A 7 3.67 9.79 16.57
C VAL A 7 4.13 11.14 15.98
N ILE A 8 5.38 11.22 15.51
CA ILE A 8 5.89 12.44 14.88
C ILE A 8 5.11 12.75 13.59
N SER A 9 4.86 11.76 12.75
CA SER A 9 4.06 11.93 11.54
C SER A 9 2.65 12.42 11.85
N MET A 10 2.02 11.90 12.90
CA MET A 10 0.70 12.36 13.36
C MET A 10 0.71 13.79 13.89
N LEU A 11 1.73 14.15 14.65
CA LEU A 11 1.88 15.52 15.16
C LEU A 11 2.11 16.52 14.01
N CYS A 12 3.00 16.18 13.06
CA CYS A 12 3.18 16.96 11.84
C CYS A 12 1.88 17.06 11.04
N TYR A 13 1.12 15.98 10.94
CA TYR A 13 -0.17 15.94 10.28
C TYR A 13 -1.20 16.86 10.95
N ALA A 14 -1.35 16.77 12.26
CA ALA A 14 -2.27 17.63 13.01
C ALA A 14 -1.88 19.11 12.87
N LEU A 15 -0.58 19.42 12.91
CA LEU A 15 -0.05 20.76 12.75
C LEU A 15 -0.30 21.31 11.34
N ILE A 16 0.00 20.53 10.30
CA ILE A 16 -0.25 20.92 8.90
C ILE A 16 -1.74 21.09 8.64
N GLY A 17 -2.59 20.18 9.13
CA GLY A 17 -4.04 20.30 9.01
C GLY A 17 -4.59 21.55 9.70
N LYS A 18 -4.02 21.93 10.85
CA LYS A 18 -4.38 23.15 11.58
C LYS A 18 -3.92 24.42 10.86
N LEU A 19 -2.70 24.41 10.33
CA LEU A 19 -2.13 25.54 9.59
C LEU A 19 -2.86 25.80 8.25
N ARG A 20 -3.34 24.74 7.58
CA ARG A 20 -3.99 24.82 6.27
C ARG A 20 -5.49 25.04 6.30
N LYS A 21 -6.13 25.08 7.45
CA LYS A 21 -7.61 25.10 7.61
C LYS A 21 -8.34 23.96 6.87
N TYR A 22 -7.64 22.84 6.59
CA TYR A 22 -8.17 21.68 5.87
C TYR A 22 -8.33 20.52 6.84
N PRO A 23 -9.52 20.27 7.40
CA PRO A 23 -9.69 19.19 8.37
C PRO A 23 -9.56 17.83 7.67
N ILE A 24 -8.91 16.89 8.34
CA ILE A 24 -8.78 15.45 7.96
C ILE A 24 -10.14 14.86 7.55
N SER A 25 -11.22 15.36 8.15
CA SER A 25 -12.59 14.94 7.85
C SER A 25 -13.02 15.15 6.40
N THR A 26 -12.39 16.05 5.64
CA THR A 26 -12.74 16.28 4.23
C THR A 26 -12.18 15.20 3.32
N ALA A 27 -10.97 14.70 3.57
CA ALA A 27 -10.42 13.56 2.83
C ALA A 27 -11.25 12.26 3.08
N LEU A 28 -11.83 12.12 4.28
CA LEU A 28 -12.67 10.97 4.64
C LEU A 28 -14.12 11.08 4.12
N LYS A 29 -14.59 12.28 3.72
CA LYS A 29 -15.99 12.53 3.31
C LYS A 29 -16.26 12.27 1.83
N ARG A 30 -15.27 11.90 1.03
CA ARG A 30 -15.44 11.75 -0.42
C ARG A 30 -16.18 10.47 -0.79
N ASN A 31 -17.05 10.61 -1.77
CA ASN A 31 -17.92 9.68 -2.54
C ASN A 31 -18.17 8.26 -1.98
N PRO A 32 -19.45 7.87 -1.83
CA PRO A 32 -19.78 6.47 -1.57
C PRO A 32 -19.29 5.60 -2.73
N SER A 33 -18.55 4.54 -2.42
CA SER A 33 -18.15 3.55 -3.40
C SER A 33 -19.11 2.37 -3.36
N PRO A 34 -19.51 1.82 -4.51
CA PRO A 34 -20.40 0.66 -4.56
C PRO A 34 -19.72 -0.56 -3.87
N PRO A 35 -20.50 -1.44 -3.23
CA PRO A 35 -19.96 -2.63 -2.53
C PRO A 35 -19.04 -3.49 -3.42
N ILE A 36 -19.32 -3.60 -4.70
CA ILE A 36 -18.47 -4.34 -5.66
C ILE A 36 -17.03 -3.82 -5.69
N MET A 37 -16.80 -2.54 -5.41
CA MET A 37 -15.46 -1.96 -5.40
C MET A 37 -14.56 -2.61 -4.33
N PHE A 38 -15.13 -2.97 -3.17
CA PHE A 38 -14.39 -3.67 -2.12
C PHE A 38 -13.94 -5.07 -2.58
N ALA A 39 -14.79 -5.79 -3.31
CA ALA A 39 -14.43 -7.08 -3.89
C ALA A 39 -13.33 -6.93 -4.97
N ILE A 40 -13.43 -5.93 -5.83
CA ILE A 40 -12.43 -5.64 -6.86
C ILE A 40 -11.07 -5.30 -6.26
N VAL A 41 -11.03 -4.42 -5.25
CA VAL A 41 -9.73 -4.06 -4.63
C VAL A 41 -9.19 -5.19 -3.76
N THR A 42 -10.04 -6.08 -3.22
CA THR A 42 -9.58 -7.33 -2.58
C THR A 42 -8.88 -8.23 -3.60
N ALA A 43 -9.49 -8.49 -4.76
CA ALA A 43 -8.86 -9.25 -5.83
C ALA A 43 -7.53 -8.61 -6.29
N PHE A 44 -7.50 -7.28 -6.39
CA PHE A 44 -6.30 -6.54 -6.73
C PHE A 44 -5.21 -6.70 -5.66
N ALA A 45 -5.56 -6.64 -4.37
CA ALA A 45 -4.63 -6.81 -3.26
C ALA A 45 -3.99 -8.21 -3.26
N PHE A 46 -4.80 -9.27 -3.41
CA PHE A 46 -4.30 -10.65 -3.50
C PHE A 46 -3.46 -10.87 -4.77
N GLY A 47 -3.89 -10.35 -5.92
CA GLY A 47 -3.12 -10.40 -7.15
C GLY A 47 -1.76 -9.71 -7.01
N SER A 48 -1.73 -8.52 -6.40
CA SER A 48 -0.48 -7.81 -6.11
C SER A 48 0.41 -8.61 -5.16
N ARG A 49 -0.17 -9.27 -4.16
CA ARG A 49 0.58 -10.11 -3.22
C ARG A 49 1.18 -11.34 -3.87
N PHE A 50 0.47 -11.99 -4.81
CA PHE A 50 1.06 -13.07 -5.61
C PHE A 50 2.31 -12.60 -6.34
N LEU A 51 2.28 -11.42 -6.97
CA LEU A 51 3.45 -10.86 -7.65
C LEU A 51 4.59 -10.52 -6.68
N VAL A 52 4.29 -10.06 -5.46
CA VAL A 52 5.30 -9.83 -4.42
C VAL A 52 5.91 -11.14 -3.93
N SER A 53 5.16 -12.24 -3.81
CA SER A 53 5.72 -13.56 -3.48
C SER A 53 6.66 -14.08 -4.58
N VAL A 54 6.33 -13.84 -5.85
CA VAL A 54 7.24 -14.12 -6.97
C VAL A 54 8.50 -13.27 -6.88
N TYR A 55 8.34 -11.96 -6.62
CA TYR A 55 9.46 -11.04 -6.42
C TYR A 55 10.37 -11.49 -5.28
N TYR A 56 9.81 -11.90 -4.14
CA TYR A 56 10.58 -12.44 -3.01
C TYR A 56 11.40 -13.65 -3.45
N SER A 57 10.76 -14.67 -4.02
CA SER A 57 11.43 -15.91 -4.45
C SER A 57 12.55 -15.69 -5.49
N LEU A 58 12.39 -14.71 -6.36
CA LEU A 58 13.44 -14.34 -7.32
C LEU A 58 14.56 -13.53 -6.65
N SER A 59 14.24 -12.69 -5.69
CA SER A 59 15.18 -11.81 -4.98
C SER A 59 16.18 -12.58 -4.13
N THR A 60 15.84 -13.75 -3.62
CA THR A 60 16.77 -14.62 -2.86
C THR A 60 17.96 -15.10 -3.68
N ASN A 61 17.88 -15.03 -5.01
CA ASN A 61 18.99 -15.36 -5.92
C ASN A 61 19.88 -14.16 -6.27
N ILE A 62 19.59 -12.97 -5.74
CA ILE A 62 20.34 -11.73 -6.00
C ILE A 62 20.96 -11.29 -4.68
N THR A 63 22.27 -11.37 -4.54
CA THR A 63 23.00 -11.16 -3.28
C THR A 63 22.57 -9.91 -2.52
N VAL A 64 22.50 -8.75 -3.18
CA VAL A 64 22.13 -7.49 -2.55
C VAL A 64 20.69 -7.50 -2.01
N LEU A 65 19.76 -8.16 -2.71
CA LEU A 65 18.36 -8.28 -2.29
C LEU A 65 18.20 -9.33 -1.19
N ASP A 66 18.93 -10.45 -1.27
CA ASP A 66 18.93 -11.49 -0.24
C ASP A 66 19.48 -10.95 1.11
N GLU A 67 20.57 -10.19 1.08
CA GLU A 67 21.07 -9.49 2.26
C GLU A 67 20.06 -8.50 2.83
N SER A 68 19.35 -7.79 1.95
CA SER A 68 18.31 -6.85 2.34
C SER A 68 17.09 -7.56 2.94
N ILE A 69 16.71 -8.76 2.46
CA ILE A 69 15.67 -9.60 3.05
C ILE A 69 16.08 -10.03 4.47
N LYS A 70 17.29 -10.57 4.63
CA LYS A 70 17.82 -10.98 5.93
C LYS A 70 17.88 -9.83 6.93
N MET A 71 18.23 -8.63 6.47
CA MET A 71 18.19 -7.42 7.30
C MET A 71 16.77 -7.07 7.74
N ALA A 72 15.78 -7.19 6.85
CA ALA A 72 14.38 -6.97 7.19
C ALA A 72 13.88 -7.98 8.23
N GLU A 73 14.16 -9.26 8.04
CA GLU A 73 13.79 -10.35 8.95
C GLU A 73 14.42 -10.19 10.34
N SER A 74 15.71 -9.85 10.39
CA SER A 74 16.43 -9.64 11.64
C SER A 74 15.94 -8.41 12.44
N SER A 75 15.25 -7.48 11.78
CA SER A 75 14.68 -6.30 12.43
C SER A 75 13.27 -6.52 12.99
N LEU A 76 12.67 -7.69 12.72
CA LEU A 76 11.37 -8.04 13.31
C LEU A 76 11.53 -8.25 14.83
N PRO A 77 10.61 -7.72 15.63
CA PRO A 77 10.66 -7.93 17.08
C PRO A 77 10.42 -9.39 17.41
N ASP A 78 11.13 -9.90 18.41
CA ASP A 78 10.88 -11.23 18.95
C ASP A 78 9.49 -11.26 19.60
N MET A 79 8.60 -12.05 19.02
CA MET A 79 7.20 -12.12 19.47
C MET A 79 7.02 -13.29 20.41
N ALA A 80 7.52 -13.14 21.65
CA ALA A 80 7.54 -14.17 22.65
C ALA A 80 6.14 -14.53 23.22
N THR A 81 5.13 -13.69 23.02
CA THR A 81 3.78 -13.90 23.57
C THR A 81 2.67 -13.75 22.51
N PRO A 82 1.55 -14.52 22.64
CA PRO A 82 0.41 -14.35 21.73
C PRO A 82 -0.16 -12.94 21.67
N SER A 83 -0.14 -12.19 22.77
CA SER A 83 -0.59 -10.81 22.81
C SER A 83 0.29 -9.87 22.00
N GLN A 84 1.60 -10.08 22.00
CA GLN A 84 2.52 -9.30 21.15
C GLN A 84 2.28 -9.59 19.67
N LEU A 85 2.04 -10.86 19.30
CA LEU A 85 1.69 -11.23 17.94
C LEU A 85 0.38 -10.57 17.48
N VAL A 86 -0.68 -10.65 18.29
CA VAL A 86 -1.96 -10.01 17.97
C VAL A 86 -1.80 -8.50 17.79
N LEU A 87 -1.06 -7.84 18.69
CA LEU A 87 -0.81 -6.41 18.59
C LEU A 87 -0.01 -6.04 17.32
N ALA A 88 1.01 -6.82 17.00
CA ALA A 88 1.82 -6.61 15.79
C ALA A 88 0.97 -6.76 14.52
N LEU A 89 0.12 -7.79 14.46
CA LEU A 89 -0.82 -8.00 13.33
C LEU A 89 -1.82 -6.86 13.22
N LEU A 90 -2.42 -6.41 14.32
CA LEU A 90 -3.32 -5.25 14.31
C LEU A 90 -2.61 -3.98 13.83
N CYS A 91 -1.40 -3.75 14.31
CA CYS A 91 -0.60 -2.61 13.88
C CYS A 91 -0.26 -2.67 12.39
N SER A 92 0.22 -3.81 11.89
CA SER A 92 0.67 -3.95 10.51
C SER A 92 -0.49 -4.01 9.50
N ILE A 93 -1.61 -4.64 9.86
CA ILE A 93 -2.74 -4.85 8.94
C ILE A 93 -3.70 -3.67 8.90
N VAL A 94 -3.90 -2.98 10.02
CA VAL A 94 -4.96 -1.97 10.14
C VAL A 94 -4.40 -0.59 10.47
N ILE A 95 -3.63 -0.48 11.55
CA ILE A 95 -3.24 0.83 12.10
C ILE A 95 -2.24 1.52 11.16
N ALA A 96 -1.18 0.84 10.78
CA ALA A 96 -0.17 1.39 9.89
C ALA A 96 -0.77 1.79 8.52
N PRO A 97 -1.48 0.89 7.78
CA PRO A 97 -2.14 1.25 6.54
C PRO A 97 -3.05 2.47 6.64
N TYR A 98 -3.84 2.57 7.71
CA TYR A 98 -4.73 3.71 7.90
C TYR A 98 -3.96 5.04 7.93
N PHE A 99 -2.89 5.12 8.71
CA PHE A 99 -2.10 6.34 8.82
C PHE A 99 -1.26 6.63 7.59
N GLU A 100 -0.71 5.59 6.97
CA GLU A 100 0.06 5.72 5.74
C GLU A 100 -0.79 6.27 4.60
N GLU A 101 -2.00 5.74 4.41
CA GLU A 101 -2.87 6.25 3.35
C GLU A 101 -3.30 7.69 3.60
N ILE A 102 -3.58 8.07 4.85
CA ILE A 102 -3.88 9.46 5.17
C ILE A 102 -2.70 10.37 4.82
N LEU A 103 -1.46 9.97 5.16
CA LEU A 103 -0.27 10.76 4.88
C LEU A 103 0.00 10.85 3.37
N PHE A 104 0.11 9.68 2.71
CA PHE A 104 0.57 9.65 1.33
C PHE A 104 -0.52 10.04 0.33
N ARG A 105 -1.77 9.62 0.52
CA ARG A 105 -2.87 9.90 -0.42
C ARG A 105 -3.66 11.12 0.00
N GLY A 106 -4.05 11.20 1.27
CA GLY A 106 -4.85 12.31 1.78
C GLY A 106 -4.12 13.64 1.94
N MET A 107 -2.79 13.63 2.00
CA MET A 107 -1.99 14.85 2.15
C MET A 107 -1.03 15.05 1.00
N ILE A 108 -0.02 14.19 0.87
CA ILE A 108 1.07 14.39 -0.10
C ILE A 108 0.49 14.40 -1.52
N MET A 109 -0.24 13.36 -1.90
CA MET A 109 -0.80 13.25 -3.23
C MET A 109 -1.84 14.32 -3.53
N ASP A 110 -2.73 14.66 -2.59
CA ASP A 110 -3.72 15.73 -2.76
C ASP A 110 -3.05 17.08 -3.06
N GLU A 111 -1.92 17.39 -2.40
CA GLU A 111 -1.18 18.62 -2.69
C GLU A 111 -0.47 18.56 -4.03
N LEU A 112 0.15 17.44 -4.36
CA LEU A 112 0.83 17.26 -5.65
C LEU A 112 -0.17 17.38 -6.82
N LEU A 113 -1.38 16.85 -6.66
CA LEU A 113 -2.43 16.94 -7.69
C LEU A 113 -2.89 18.36 -8.00
N LYS A 114 -2.64 19.35 -7.12
CA LYS A 114 -2.97 20.76 -7.37
C LYS A 114 -1.98 21.45 -8.30
N ILE A 115 -0.76 20.94 -8.41
CA ILE A 115 0.35 21.60 -9.09
C ILE A 115 0.96 20.80 -10.24
N MET A 116 0.59 19.51 -10.37
CA MET A 116 1.16 18.65 -11.40
C MET A 116 0.17 17.64 -11.96
N ARG A 117 0.56 17.03 -13.10
CA ARG A 117 -0.25 15.98 -13.74
C ARG A 117 -0.41 14.77 -12.83
N PRO A 118 -1.58 14.09 -12.82
CA PRO A 118 -1.89 13.00 -11.90
C PRO A 118 -0.86 11.87 -11.90
N TRP A 119 -0.37 11.45 -13.06
CA TRP A 119 0.62 10.39 -13.14
C TRP A 119 1.96 10.77 -12.48
N ILE A 120 2.37 12.05 -12.53
CA ILE A 120 3.57 12.55 -11.85
C ILE A 120 3.34 12.51 -10.33
N ALA A 121 2.18 12.99 -9.87
CA ALA A 121 1.82 12.95 -8.46
C ALA A 121 1.82 11.50 -7.90
N ILE A 122 1.27 10.54 -8.68
CA ILE A 122 1.28 9.11 -8.32
C ILE A 122 2.71 8.60 -8.18
N ILE A 123 3.61 8.93 -9.11
CA ILE A 123 4.99 8.43 -9.06
C ILE A 123 5.76 9.06 -7.89
N ILE A 124 5.67 10.37 -7.70
CA ILE A 124 6.41 11.05 -6.62
C ILE A 124 5.98 10.54 -5.24
N GLN A 125 4.68 10.42 -4.98
CA GLN A 125 4.21 9.88 -3.71
C GLN A 125 4.60 8.41 -3.54
N ALA A 126 4.64 7.61 -4.62
CA ALA A 126 5.04 6.21 -4.56
C ALA A 126 6.55 6.06 -4.28
N ILE A 127 7.40 6.93 -4.84
CA ILE A 127 8.83 6.98 -4.49
C ILE A 127 9.00 7.29 -3.00
N ALA A 128 8.31 8.33 -2.50
CA ALA A 128 8.38 8.69 -1.08
C ALA A 128 7.88 7.55 -0.18
N PHE A 129 6.81 6.86 -0.59
CA PHE A 129 6.27 5.69 0.11
C PHE A 129 7.27 4.53 0.15
N GLY A 130 7.92 4.22 -0.98
CA GLY A 130 8.97 3.20 -1.05
C GLY A 130 10.17 3.53 -0.15
N VAL A 131 10.71 4.74 -0.27
CA VAL A 131 11.87 5.19 0.52
C VAL A 131 11.60 5.12 2.03
N MET A 132 10.38 5.40 2.47
CA MET A 132 10.02 5.37 3.88
C MET A 132 10.10 3.98 4.52
N HIS A 133 10.11 2.91 3.73
CA HIS A 133 10.26 1.55 4.23
C HIS A 133 11.71 1.21 4.65
N GLY A 134 12.71 1.95 4.18
CA GLY A 134 14.08 1.95 4.71
C GLY A 134 14.94 0.72 4.35
N VAL A 135 14.35 -0.37 3.87
CA VAL A 135 15.03 -1.60 3.47
C VAL A 135 14.85 -1.82 1.99
N LEU A 136 15.93 -2.00 1.23
CA LEU A 136 15.92 -2.00 -0.24
C LEU A 136 14.87 -2.96 -0.82
N PHE A 137 14.82 -4.21 -0.34
CA PHE A 137 13.84 -5.19 -0.78
C PHE A 137 12.40 -4.67 -0.59
N GLN A 138 12.07 -4.16 0.61
CA GLN A 138 10.75 -3.60 0.90
C GLN A 138 10.48 -2.32 0.11
N SER A 139 11.47 -1.46 -0.05
CA SER A 139 11.35 -0.18 -0.77
C SER A 139 10.92 -0.37 -2.22
N ILE A 140 11.44 -1.40 -2.90
CA ILE A 140 11.11 -1.69 -4.30
C ILE A 140 9.65 -2.13 -4.44
N PHE A 141 9.19 -3.12 -3.68
CA PHE A 141 7.80 -3.53 -3.82
C PHE A 141 6.82 -2.50 -3.22
N ALA A 142 7.21 -1.79 -2.16
CA ALA A 142 6.40 -0.71 -1.60
C ALA A 142 6.22 0.44 -2.61
N PHE A 143 7.23 0.77 -3.41
CA PHE A 143 7.09 1.71 -4.52
C PHE A 143 6.02 1.24 -5.52
N VAL A 144 6.04 -0.04 -5.94
CA VAL A 144 5.06 -0.60 -6.88
C VAL A 144 3.64 -0.59 -6.27
N ILE A 145 3.50 -1.01 -5.01
CA ILE A 145 2.22 -0.94 -4.28
C ILE A 145 1.79 0.51 -4.08
N GLY A 146 2.74 1.42 -3.87
CA GLY A 146 2.50 2.86 -3.82
C GLY A 146 1.86 3.42 -5.09
N ILE A 147 2.29 2.94 -6.28
CA ILE A 147 1.65 3.27 -7.55
C ILE A 147 0.21 2.74 -7.59
N ALA A 148 -0.03 1.48 -7.23
CA ALA A 148 -1.36 0.88 -7.22
C ALA A 148 -2.32 1.65 -6.29
N LEU A 149 -1.89 1.97 -5.08
CA LEU A 149 -2.64 2.76 -4.10
C LEU A 149 -2.94 4.19 -4.58
N GLY A 150 -1.93 4.86 -5.17
CA GLY A 150 -2.11 6.16 -5.79
C GLY A 150 -3.10 6.13 -6.95
N PHE A 151 -3.04 5.10 -7.80
CA PHE A 151 -4.00 4.88 -8.89
C PHE A 151 -5.42 4.64 -8.35
N ILE A 152 -5.58 3.75 -7.37
CA ILE A 152 -6.88 3.47 -6.73
C ILE A 152 -7.47 4.77 -6.16
N TYR A 153 -6.68 5.52 -5.39
CA TYR A 153 -7.12 6.78 -4.80
C TYR A 153 -7.49 7.81 -5.84
N TYR A 154 -6.65 7.99 -6.87
CA TYR A 154 -6.91 8.92 -7.97
C TYR A 154 -8.21 8.60 -8.70
N ARG A 155 -8.47 7.32 -8.99
CA ARG A 155 -9.67 6.88 -9.71
C ARG A 155 -10.92 6.94 -8.86
N THR A 156 -10.86 6.48 -7.63
CA THR A 156 -12.05 6.37 -6.75
C THR A 156 -12.35 7.65 -5.98
N LYS A 157 -11.38 8.53 -5.81
CA LYS A 157 -11.46 9.72 -4.93
C LYS A 157 -11.93 9.36 -3.53
N ASN A 158 -11.65 8.15 -3.09
CA ASN A 158 -12.11 7.62 -1.82
C ASN A 158 -10.94 6.95 -1.08
N ILE A 159 -10.45 7.63 -0.04
CA ILE A 159 -9.34 7.14 0.76
C ILE A 159 -9.67 5.82 1.46
N ARG A 160 -10.94 5.55 1.79
CA ARG A 160 -11.36 4.31 2.45
C ARG A 160 -11.10 3.08 1.56
N ILE A 161 -11.22 3.24 0.24
CA ILE A 161 -10.92 2.17 -0.71
C ILE A 161 -9.41 1.90 -0.76
N ALA A 162 -8.57 2.95 -0.74
CA ALA A 162 -7.12 2.79 -0.68
C ALA A 162 -6.69 2.14 0.65
N VAL A 163 -7.22 2.61 1.78
CA VAL A 163 -6.99 1.99 3.11
C VAL A 163 -7.40 0.53 3.09
N PHE A 164 -8.59 0.21 2.58
CA PHE A 164 -9.08 -1.15 2.53
C PHE A 164 -8.22 -2.06 1.63
N PHE A 165 -7.80 -1.59 0.45
CA PHE A 165 -6.84 -2.31 -0.39
C PHE A 165 -5.55 -2.60 0.37
N HIS A 166 -4.98 -1.59 1.05
CA HIS A 166 -3.73 -1.71 1.78
C HIS A 166 -3.86 -2.71 2.95
N CYS A 167 -4.96 -2.63 3.70
CA CYS A 167 -5.26 -3.61 4.74
C CYS A 167 -5.36 -5.04 4.18
N MET A 168 -6.04 -5.22 3.04
CA MET A 168 -6.17 -6.54 2.39
C MET A 168 -4.84 -7.04 1.83
N PHE A 169 -4.00 -6.15 1.30
CA PHE A 169 -2.66 -6.48 0.85
C PHE A 169 -1.78 -6.97 2.01
N ASN A 170 -1.77 -6.26 3.15
CA ASN A 170 -1.00 -6.68 4.33
C ASN A 170 -1.59 -7.95 4.97
N PHE A 171 -2.92 -8.06 5.03
CA PHE A 171 -3.60 -9.26 5.52
C PHE A 171 -3.27 -10.50 4.68
N SER A 172 -3.22 -10.35 3.35
CA SER A 172 -2.92 -11.46 2.45
C SER A 172 -1.52 -12.06 2.66
N ALA A 173 -0.60 -11.32 3.28
CA ALA A 173 0.73 -11.82 3.60
C ALA A 173 0.71 -13.04 4.53
N ILE A 174 -0.30 -13.15 5.39
CA ILE A 174 -0.44 -14.28 6.34
C ILE A 174 -0.63 -15.61 5.61
N PHE A 175 -1.20 -15.58 4.40
CA PHE A 175 -1.59 -16.79 3.65
C PHE A 175 -0.67 -17.13 2.51
N MET A 176 0.34 -16.28 2.23
CA MET A 176 1.17 -16.44 1.04
C MET A 176 2.50 -17.10 1.36
N GLN A 177 2.84 -18.06 0.53
CA GLN A 177 4.14 -18.72 0.58
C GLN A 177 5.20 -17.79 -0.03
N GLU A 178 6.34 -17.66 0.64
CA GLU A 178 7.44 -16.79 0.22
C GLU A 178 8.45 -17.52 -0.68
N ASN A 179 8.80 -18.78 -0.34
CA ASN A 179 9.70 -19.59 -1.17
C ASN A 179 8.89 -20.48 -2.11
N LEU A 180 8.73 -20.03 -3.36
CA LEU A 180 7.92 -20.73 -4.35
C LEU A 180 8.74 -21.73 -5.16
N PRO A 181 8.27 -22.99 -5.34
CA PRO A 181 8.84 -23.91 -6.33
C PRO A 181 8.56 -23.39 -7.75
N PRO A 182 9.25 -23.90 -8.79
CA PRO A 182 9.07 -23.42 -10.18
C PRO A 182 7.62 -23.41 -10.67
N SER A 183 6.84 -24.43 -10.32
CA SER A 183 5.39 -24.46 -10.62
C SER A 183 4.59 -23.37 -9.89
N GLY A 184 4.96 -23.07 -8.65
CA GLY A 184 4.38 -21.98 -7.86
C GLY A 184 4.72 -20.61 -8.44
N LEU A 185 5.94 -20.40 -8.92
CA LEU A 185 6.33 -19.16 -9.62
C LEU A 185 5.43 -18.88 -10.82
N ILE A 186 5.19 -19.90 -11.66
CA ILE A 186 4.30 -19.76 -12.82
C ILE A 186 2.87 -19.47 -12.36
N LEU A 187 2.34 -20.26 -11.43
CA LEU A 187 0.96 -20.11 -10.95
C LEU A 187 0.72 -18.71 -10.35
N TYR A 188 1.60 -18.25 -9.46
CA TYR A 188 1.47 -16.96 -8.80
C TYR A 188 1.66 -15.80 -9.78
N SER A 189 2.56 -15.94 -10.77
CA SER A 189 2.72 -14.93 -11.82
C SER A 189 1.44 -14.79 -12.66
N VAL A 190 0.89 -15.90 -13.14
CA VAL A 190 -0.32 -15.90 -13.98
C VAL A 190 -1.52 -15.39 -13.20
N ALA A 191 -1.77 -15.94 -12.01
CA ALA A 191 -2.89 -15.51 -11.16
C ALA A 191 -2.76 -14.02 -10.78
N GLY A 192 -1.56 -13.57 -10.41
CA GLY A 192 -1.30 -12.18 -10.06
C GLY A 192 -1.57 -11.23 -11.22
N VAL A 193 -1.04 -11.53 -12.40
CA VAL A 193 -1.27 -10.70 -13.60
C VAL A 193 -2.75 -10.66 -13.98
N ILE A 194 -3.46 -11.80 -13.95
CA ILE A 194 -4.90 -11.85 -14.27
C ILE A 194 -5.70 -11.01 -13.26
N LEU A 195 -5.51 -11.24 -11.97
CA LEU A 195 -6.26 -10.52 -10.93
C LEU A 195 -5.98 -9.01 -10.97
N CYS A 196 -4.74 -8.61 -11.11
CA CYS A 196 -4.39 -7.20 -11.24
C CYS A 196 -4.95 -6.60 -12.52
N GLY A 197 -4.82 -7.27 -13.66
CA GLY A 197 -5.31 -6.80 -14.95
C GLY A 197 -6.83 -6.63 -14.98
N LEU A 198 -7.59 -7.62 -14.49
CA LEU A 198 -9.05 -7.53 -14.39
C LEU A 198 -9.48 -6.40 -13.43
N SER A 199 -8.83 -6.27 -12.29
CA SER A 199 -9.15 -5.23 -11.31
C SER A 199 -8.87 -3.82 -11.86
N VAL A 200 -7.70 -3.60 -12.48
CA VAL A 200 -7.35 -2.33 -13.12
C VAL A 200 -8.33 -2.01 -14.25
N SER A 201 -8.65 -2.98 -15.12
CA SER A 201 -9.63 -2.82 -16.20
C SER A 201 -11.00 -2.42 -15.67
N HIS A 202 -11.50 -3.10 -14.63
CA HIS A 202 -12.76 -2.75 -13.99
C HIS A 202 -12.76 -1.32 -13.45
N ILE A 203 -11.71 -0.92 -12.73
CA ILE A 203 -11.57 0.43 -12.17
C ILE A 203 -11.51 1.47 -13.30
N CYS A 204 -10.80 1.18 -14.39
CA CYS A 204 -10.71 2.09 -15.54
C CYS A 204 -12.04 2.27 -16.27
N LEU A 205 -12.82 1.21 -16.44
CA LEU A 205 -14.04 1.23 -17.22
C LEU A 205 -15.27 1.74 -16.44
N ASN A 206 -15.35 1.40 -15.15
CA ASN A 206 -16.57 1.61 -14.36
C ASN A 206 -16.49 2.78 -13.37
N VAL A 207 -15.28 3.30 -13.08
CA VAL A 207 -15.12 4.48 -12.25
C VAL A 207 -15.00 5.71 -13.16
N LYS A 208 -16.04 6.56 -13.18
CA LYS A 208 -16.03 7.79 -13.99
C LYS A 208 -14.83 8.68 -13.61
N LYS A 209 -14.22 9.24 -14.63
CA LYS A 209 -13.11 10.18 -14.49
C LYS A 209 -13.69 11.58 -14.26
N ASP A 210 -14.10 11.88 -13.02
CA ASP A 210 -14.47 13.25 -12.69
C ASP A 210 -13.22 14.14 -12.66
N SER A 211 -13.38 15.41 -13.05
CA SER A 211 -12.29 16.39 -12.97
C SER A 211 -11.87 16.59 -11.51
N TRP A 212 -10.56 16.75 -11.27
CA TRP A 212 -10.00 17.11 -9.95
C TRP A 212 -10.10 18.62 -9.67
N PHE A 213 -10.62 19.37 -10.64
CA PHE A 213 -10.78 20.83 -10.59
C PHE A 213 -12.23 21.23 -10.85
#